data_4c458319a8b1bf8c793da60790893ded
#
_entry.id   4c458319a8b1bf8c793da60790893ded
#
_cell.length_a   1.000
_cell.length_b   1.000
_cell.length_c   1.000
_cell.angle_alpha   90.00
_cell.angle_beta   90.00
_cell.angle_gamma   90.00
#
_symmetry.space_group_name_H-M   'P 1'
#
loop_
_entity.id
_entity.type
_entity.pdbx_description
1 polymer ?
#
loop_
_entity_poly.entity_id
_entity_poly.type
_entity_poly.pdbx_seq_one_letter_code
_entity_poly.pdbx_strand_id
1 'polypeptide(L)'
;YDAHEHIIIITSLQKSIKEKILEKLQISEKDFLSCDLIFTASEQAKIIGSEGEFLASKNLDNKAGCHAIMNAFVHTNHNRNKVIVFFDNEEIGSLTSRGANSKLLTEVLERIDHALNLEKEEHLIKLNKSFNISMDGAHGTHPGYIEKHDPNYQIALGKGITIKSNANFKYATTANGYAKLKLLAMKNNI
;
A
#
# COMPACT_ATOMS: atom_id res chain seq x y z
N TYR A 1 -21.47 -9.25 10.62
CA TYR A 1 -21.55 -8.94 9.18
C TYR A 1 -20.73 -9.97 8.42
N ASP A 2 -21.39 -10.75 7.59
CA ASP A 2 -20.76 -11.73 6.70
C ASP A 2 -20.83 -11.19 5.27
N ALA A 3 -19.66 -10.96 4.65
CA ALA A 3 -19.59 -10.38 3.33
C ALA A 3 -20.15 -11.32 2.24
N HIS A 4 -20.10 -12.64 2.46
CA HIS A 4 -20.65 -13.61 1.51
C HIS A 4 -22.16 -13.69 1.57
N GLU A 5 -22.75 -13.44 2.74
CA GLU A 5 -24.20 -13.55 2.95
C GLU A 5 -24.94 -12.23 2.80
N HIS A 6 -24.28 -11.12 3.16
CA HIS A 6 -24.95 -9.82 3.31
C HIS A 6 -24.67 -8.81 2.21
N ILE A 7 -23.71 -9.07 1.29
CA ILE A 7 -23.48 -8.22 0.14
C ILE A 7 -24.23 -8.78 -1.06
N ILE A 8 -25.46 -8.32 -1.24
CA ILE A 8 -26.27 -8.62 -2.42
C ILE A 8 -26.15 -7.45 -3.39
N ILE A 9 -25.74 -7.76 -4.63
CA ILE A 9 -25.59 -6.77 -5.67
C ILE A 9 -26.82 -6.75 -6.53
N ILE A 10 -27.52 -5.65 -6.52
CA ILE A 10 -28.60 -5.38 -7.45
C ILE A 10 -28.10 -4.48 -8.55
N THR A 11 -27.90 -5.01 -9.74
CA THR A 11 -27.38 -4.26 -10.88
C THR A 11 -28.48 -3.84 -11.86
N SER A 12 -29.48 -4.67 -12.04
CA SER A 12 -30.61 -4.44 -12.95
C SER A 12 -31.70 -5.48 -12.71
N LEU A 13 -32.95 -5.10 -12.98
CA LEU A 13 -34.09 -6.01 -13.00
C LEU A 13 -34.27 -6.72 -14.35
N GLN A 14 -33.60 -6.23 -15.41
CA GLN A 14 -33.84 -6.67 -16.80
C GLN A 14 -32.65 -7.38 -17.43
N LYS A 15 -31.40 -7.01 -17.05
CA LYS A 15 -30.17 -7.55 -17.63
C LYS A 15 -29.23 -8.05 -16.56
N SER A 16 -28.59 -9.19 -16.81
CA SER A 16 -27.53 -9.71 -15.98
C SER A 16 -26.25 -8.85 -16.07
N ILE A 17 -25.35 -8.98 -15.11
CA ILE A 17 -24.03 -8.34 -15.17
C ILE A 17 -23.28 -8.76 -16.42
N LYS A 18 -23.33 -10.05 -16.77
CA LYS A 18 -22.68 -10.59 -17.97
C LYS A 18 -23.18 -9.89 -19.23
N GLU A 19 -24.49 -9.77 -19.43
CA GLU A 19 -25.05 -9.06 -20.58
C GLU A 19 -24.59 -7.62 -20.67
N LYS A 20 -24.55 -6.91 -19.55
CA LYS A 20 -24.04 -5.53 -19.51
C LYS A 20 -22.56 -5.43 -19.86
N ILE A 21 -21.74 -6.40 -19.45
CA ILE A 21 -20.31 -6.46 -19.80
C ILE A 21 -20.14 -6.70 -21.29
N LEU A 22 -20.87 -7.69 -21.86
CA LEU A 22 -20.81 -7.99 -23.29
C LEU A 22 -21.20 -6.77 -24.14
N GLU A 23 -22.26 -6.08 -23.77
CA GLU A 23 -22.68 -4.85 -24.45
C GLU A 23 -21.63 -3.74 -24.37
N LYS A 24 -21.11 -3.50 -23.17
CA LYS A 24 -20.11 -2.44 -22.94
C LYS A 24 -18.80 -2.68 -23.68
N LEU A 25 -18.37 -3.93 -23.74
CA LEU A 25 -17.13 -4.33 -24.42
C LEU A 25 -17.35 -4.63 -25.91
N GLN A 26 -18.59 -4.69 -26.37
CA GLN A 26 -18.98 -5.03 -27.76
C GLN A 26 -18.40 -6.40 -28.20
N ILE A 27 -18.43 -7.38 -27.30
CA ILE A 27 -17.96 -8.75 -27.55
C ILE A 27 -19.14 -9.73 -27.56
N SER A 28 -18.95 -10.87 -28.24
CA SER A 28 -19.95 -11.93 -28.24
C SER A 28 -19.81 -12.83 -27.01
N GLU A 29 -20.88 -13.56 -26.68
CA GLU A 29 -20.84 -14.48 -25.52
C GLU A 29 -19.77 -15.56 -25.64
N LYS A 30 -19.47 -16.04 -26.84
CA LYS A 30 -18.42 -17.03 -27.09
C LYS A 30 -16.99 -16.51 -26.82
N ASP A 31 -16.81 -15.19 -26.84
CA ASP A 31 -15.51 -14.55 -26.60
C ASP A 31 -15.33 -14.21 -25.12
N PHE A 32 -16.38 -14.35 -24.30
CA PHE A 32 -16.36 -14.10 -22.87
C PHE A 32 -16.03 -15.39 -22.12
N LEU A 33 -14.77 -15.55 -21.77
CA LEU A 33 -14.28 -16.76 -21.09
C LEU A 33 -14.30 -16.59 -19.56
N SER A 34 -13.84 -15.44 -19.06
CA SER A 34 -13.75 -15.13 -17.63
C SER A 34 -13.63 -13.63 -17.42
N CYS A 35 -13.92 -13.16 -16.21
CA CYS A 35 -13.64 -11.80 -15.78
C CYS A 35 -13.43 -11.73 -14.26
N ASP A 36 -12.64 -10.77 -13.83
CA ASP A 36 -12.53 -10.36 -12.43
C ASP A 36 -13.40 -9.11 -12.22
N LEU A 37 -14.31 -9.16 -11.27
CA LEU A 37 -15.17 -8.05 -10.89
C LEU A 37 -14.83 -7.61 -9.47
N ILE A 38 -14.44 -6.36 -9.32
CA ILE A 38 -14.02 -5.79 -8.05
C ILE A 38 -14.96 -4.64 -7.66
N PHE A 39 -15.50 -4.69 -6.45
CA PHE A 39 -16.28 -3.59 -5.89
C PHE A 39 -15.38 -2.43 -5.51
N THR A 40 -15.83 -1.25 -5.82
CA THR A 40 -15.19 -0.02 -5.38
C THR A 40 -16.24 1.00 -4.95
N ALA A 41 -15.95 1.75 -3.90
CA ALA A 41 -16.81 2.87 -3.51
C ALA A 41 -16.90 3.88 -4.66
N SER A 42 -18.11 4.34 -4.95
CA SER A 42 -18.37 5.36 -5.98
C SER A 42 -18.09 6.78 -5.48
N GLU A 43 -18.01 6.96 -4.17
CA GLU A 43 -17.82 8.28 -3.57
C GLU A 43 -16.49 8.91 -3.94
N GLN A 44 -16.53 10.23 -4.17
CA GLN A 44 -15.34 11.05 -4.40
C GLN A 44 -14.71 11.45 -3.07
N ALA A 45 -13.43 11.84 -3.12
CA ALA A 45 -12.74 12.40 -1.97
C ALA A 45 -13.46 13.66 -1.47
N LYS A 46 -13.54 13.82 -0.16
CA LYS A 46 -14.21 14.96 0.51
C LYS A 46 -13.34 15.46 1.64
N ILE A 47 -13.39 16.78 1.84
CA ILE A 47 -12.91 17.39 3.06
C ILE A 47 -14.08 17.36 4.06
N ILE A 48 -13.83 16.86 5.26
CA ILE A 48 -14.81 16.70 6.33
C ILE A 48 -14.26 17.23 7.67
N GLY A 49 -15.11 17.27 8.68
CA GLY A 49 -14.82 17.89 9.98
C GLY A 49 -15.44 19.28 10.07
N SER A 50 -15.61 19.79 11.29
CA SER A 50 -16.20 21.11 11.51
C SER A 50 -15.35 22.25 10.96
N GLU A 51 -14.04 22.07 10.94
CA GLU A 51 -13.06 23.04 10.44
C GLU A 51 -12.41 22.58 9.10
N GLY A 52 -12.93 21.50 8.48
CA GLY A 52 -12.36 20.95 7.26
C GLY A 52 -10.98 20.29 7.46
N GLU A 53 -10.76 19.74 8.63
CA GLU A 53 -9.45 19.23 9.06
C GLU A 53 -9.15 17.80 8.60
N PHE A 54 -10.13 17.09 8.05
CA PHE A 54 -9.95 15.70 7.61
C PHE A 54 -10.19 15.54 6.12
N LEU A 55 -9.41 14.67 5.51
CA LEU A 55 -9.64 14.14 4.16
C LEU A 55 -10.29 12.75 4.28
N ALA A 56 -11.46 12.58 3.72
CA ALA A 56 -12.12 11.28 3.60
C ALA A 56 -12.12 10.84 2.13
N SER A 57 -11.62 9.66 1.87
CA SER A 57 -11.60 9.06 0.53
C SER A 57 -11.46 7.55 0.61
N LYS A 58 -11.89 6.86 -0.44
CA LYS A 58 -11.55 5.47 -0.64
C LYS A 58 -10.05 5.31 -0.88
N ASN A 59 -9.49 4.18 -0.45
CA ASN A 59 -8.10 3.78 -0.70
C ASN A 59 -7.05 4.80 -0.22
N LEU A 60 -7.33 5.60 0.82
CA LEU A 60 -6.29 6.42 1.48
C LEU A 60 -5.17 5.54 1.99
N ASP A 61 -5.51 4.40 2.53
CA ASP A 61 -4.64 3.27 2.66
C ASP A 61 -4.62 2.50 1.32
N ASN A 62 -3.51 2.44 0.59
CA ASN A 62 -2.26 3.11 0.93
C ASN A 62 -1.89 4.20 -0.11
N LYS A 63 -2.86 4.84 -0.76
CA LYS A 63 -2.60 5.88 -1.77
C LYS A 63 -1.93 7.12 -1.18
N ALA A 64 -2.20 7.45 0.07
CA ALA A 64 -1.51 8.54 0.76
C ALA A 64 0.00 8.24 0.90
N GLY A 65 0.34 7.03 1.32
CA GLY A 65 1.73 6.56 1.37
C GLY A 65 2.39 6.53 0.00
N CYS A 66 1.72 6.00 -1.01
CA CYS A 66 2.22 5.99 -2.39
C CYS A 66 2.50 7.39 -2.91
N HIS A 67 1.61 8.36 -2.66
CA HIS A 67 1.81 9.75 -3.04
C HIS A 67 3.03 10.36 -2.34
N ALA A 68 3.18 10.14 -1.04
CA ALA A 68 4.33 10.64 -0.27
C ALA A 68 5.67 10.08 -0.79
N ILE A 69 5.73 8.77 -1.05
CA ILE A 69 6.91 8.10 -1.61
C ILE A 69 7.25 8.67 -3.00
N MET A 70 6.25 8.81 -3.87
CA MET A 70 6.45 9.34 -5.22
C MET A 70 6.99 10.77 -5.18
N ASN A 71 6.41 11.64 -4.36
CA ASN A 71 6.89 13.00 -4.19
C ASN A 71 8.34 13.04 -3.68
N ALA A 72 8.65 12.25 -2.65
CA ALA A 72 10.01 12.17 -2.13
C ALA A 72 11.01 11.65 -3.19
N PHE A 73 10.60 10.68 -4.00
CA PHE A 73 11.44 10.13 -5.07
C PHE A 73 11.78 11.16 -6.15
N VAL A 74 10.78 11.91 -6.61
CA VAL A 74 10.93 12.87 -7.71
C VAL A 74 11.68 14.14 -7.26
N HIS A 75 11.43 14.61 -6.04
CA HIS A 75 11.94 15.91 -5.59
C HIS A 75 13.26 15.85 -4.79
N THR A 76 13.78 14.64 -4.51
CA THR A 76 15.06 14.51 -3.81
C THR A 76 16.19 14.13 -4.75
N ASN A 77 17.20 15.00 -4.86
CA ASN A 77 18.46 14.72 -5.56
C ASN A 77 19.50 14.17 -4.59
N HIS A 78 19.94 12.93 -4.82
CA HIS A 78 21.04 12.32 -4.07
C HIS A 78 21.91 11.48 -5.00
N ASN A 79 23.22 11.41 -4.68
CA ASN A 79 24.18 10.55 -5.38
C ASN A 79 24.05 9.05 -4.98
N ARG A 80 22.85 8.61 -4.67
CA ARG A 80 22.57 7.22 -4.32
C ARG A 80 21.43 6.67 -5.18
N ASN A 81 21.54 5.39 -5.53
CA ASN A 81 20.48 4.71 -6.22
C ASN A 81 19.24 4.60 -5.32
N LYS A 82 18.10 4.94 -5.88
CA LYS A 82 16.78 4.84 -5.22
C LYS A 82 15.88 3.97 -6.06
N VAL A 83 15.15 3.09 -5.40
CA VAL A 83 14.10 2.28 -6.03
C VAL A 83 12.83 2.48 -5.23
N ILE A 84 11.73 2.72 -5.91
CA ILE A 84 10.39 2.66 -5.31
C ILE A 84 9.60 1.54 -5.95
N VAL A 85 8.80 0.87 -5.15
CA VAL A 85 7.94 -0.23 -5.60
C VAL A 85 6.56 -0.04 -5.01
N PHE A 86 5.55 -0.13 -5.86
CA PHE A 86 4.15 -0.19 -5.45
C PHE A 86 3.64 -1.60 -5.74
N PHE A 87 3.44 -2.37 -4.69
CA PHE A 87 2.92 -3.73 -4.81
C PHE A 87 1.41 -3.73 -4.93
N ASP A 88 0.90 -4.71 -5.65
CA ASP A 88 -0.53 -4.98 -5.76
C ASP A 88 -0.96 -6.07 -4.77
N ASN A 89 -2.26 -6.17 -4.52
CA ASN A 89 -2.88 -7.26 -3.78
C ASN A 89 -2.40 -7.40 -2.31
N GLU A 90 -2.05 -6.29 -1.66
CA GLU A 90 -1.66 -6.30 -0.24
C GLU A 90 -2.80 -6.81 0.64
N GLU A 91 -4.02 -6.29 0.47
CA GLU A 91 -5.21 -6.59 1.27
C GLU A 91 -5.66 -8.06 1.22
N ILE A 92 -5.24 -8.80 0.21
CA ILE A 92 -5.51 -10.23 0.06
C ILE A 92 -4.30 -11.12 0.35
N GLY A 93 -3.25 -10.58 0.98
CA GLY A 93 -2.11 -11.31 1.52
C GLY A 93 -0.85 -11.31 0.66
N SER A 94 -0.75 -10.48 -0.39
CA SER A 94 0.46 -10.26 -1.18
C SER A 94 1.03 -11.50 -1.92
N LEU A 95 0.24 -12.57 -2.09
CA LEU A 95 0.69 -13.86 -2.64
C LEU A 95 0.61 -13.97 -4.17
N THR A 96 0.13 -12.94 -4.84
CA THR A 96 0.06 -12.93 -6.31
C THR A 96 1.43 -12.65 -6.93
N SER A 97 1.55 -12.85 -8.24
CA SER A 97 2.78 -12.53 -8.99
C SER A 97 3.20 -11.05 -8.94
N ARG A 98 2.30 -10.16 -8.51
CA ARG A 98 2.53 -8.72 -8.37
C ARG A 98 2.55 -8.26 -6.90
N GLY A 99 2.35 -9.17 -5.97
CA GLY A 99 2.36 -8.89 -4.54
C GLY A 99 3.77 -8.81 -3.96
N ALA A 100 3.86 -8.29 -2.75
CA ALA A 100 5.16 -8.11 -2.06
C ALA A 100 5.89 -9.43 -1.75
N ASN A 101 5.16 -10.56 -1.66
CA ASN A 101 5.75 -11.89 -1.46
C ASN A 101 6.17 -12.58 -2.77
N SER A 102 5.99 -11.93 -3.90
CA SER A 102 6.46 -12.45 -5.19
C SER A 102 7.97 -12.23 -5.37
N LYS A 103 8.50 -12.81 -6.42
CA LYS A 103 9.89 -12.57 -6.85
C LYS A 103 10.07 -11.28 -7.66
N LEU A 104 8.99 -10.53 -7.92
CA LEU A 104 9.00 -9.37 -8.81
C LEU A 104 10.15 -8.40 -8.50
N LEU A 105 10.30 -7.97 -7.26
CA LEU A 105 11.34 -7.01 -6.88
C LEU A 105 12.75 -7.59 -7.05
N THR A 106 12.97 -8.81 -6.56
CA THR A 106 14.27 -9.46 -6.64
C THR A 106 14.70 -9.70 -8.07
N GLU A 107 13.81 -10.22 -8.91
CA GLU A 107 14.09 -10.46 -10.33
C GLU A 107 14.36 -9.16 -11.10
N VAL A 108 13.65 -8.08 -10.81
CA VAL A 108 13.90 -6.78 -11.43
C VAL A 108 15.27 -6.23 -11.02
N LEU A 109 15.64 -6.31 -9.73
CA LEU A 109 16.94 -5.84 -9.26
C LEU A 109 18.08 -6.67 -9.83
N GLU A 110 17.95 -8.00 -9.88
CA GLU A 110 18.96 -8.88 -10.53
C GLU A 110 19.14 -8.55 -12.01
N ARG A 111 18.06 -8.31 -12.74
CA ARG A 111 18.13 -7.94 -14.16
C ARG A 111 18.78 -6.58 -14.40
N ILE A 112 18.51 -5.61 -13.52
CA ILE A 112 19.18 -4.28 -13.57
C ILE A 112 20.68 -4.46 -13.34
N ASP A 113 21.08 -5.22 -12.33
CA ASP A 113 22.48 -5.42 -11.99
C ASP A 113 23.21 -6.21 -13.09
N HIS A 114 22.56 -7.21 -13.66
CA HIS A 114 23.09 -7.91 -14.83
C HIS A 114 23.30 -6.97 -16.04
N ALA A 115 22.33 -6.10 -16.31
CA ALA A 115 22.45 -5.09 -17.39
C ALA A 115 23.57 -4.07 -17.16
N LEU A 116 23.95 -3.87 -15.90
CA LEU A 116 25.09 -3.05 -15.48
C LEU A 116 26.41 -3.83 -15.41
N ASN A 117 26.43 -5.10 -15.84
CA ASN A 117 27.56 -6.02 -15.78
C ASN A 117 28.11 -6.24 -14.36
N LEU A 118 27.23 -6.21 -13.34
CA LEU A 118 27.61 -6.55 -11.98
C LEU A 118 27.59 -8.06 -11.79
N GLU A 119 28.61 -8.58 -11.11
CA GLU A 119 28.68 -9.97 -10.72
C GLU A 119 27.71 -10.27 -9.56
N LYS A 120 27.34 -11.55 -9.41
CA LYS A 120 26.40 -11.98 -8.37
C LYS A 120 26.83 -11.56 -6.96
N GLU A 121 28.12 -11.60 -6.65
CA GLU A 121 28.66 -11.19 -5.35
C GLU A 121 28.45 -9.68 -5.13
N GLU A 122 28.68 -8.87 -6.15
CA GLU A 122 28.45 -7.43 -6.07
C GLU A 122 26.98 -7.10 -5.85
N HIS A 123 26.06 -7.84 -6.51
CA HIS A 123 24.61 -7.75 -6.27
C HIS A 123 24.26 -8.03 -4.81
N LEU A 124 24.78 -9.12 -4.23
CA LEU A 124 24.52 -9.49 -2.85
C LEU A 124 25.07 -8.46 -1.84
N ILE A 125 26.28 -7.96 -2.08
CA ILE A 125 26.88 -6.87 -1.27
C ILE A 125 26.03 -5.62 -1.33
N LYS A 126 25.52 -5.25 -2.50
CA LYS A 126 24.67 -4.10 -2.72
C LYS A 126 23.34 -4.23 -1.99
N LEU A 127 22.69 -5.37 -2.05
CA LEU A 127 21.47 -5.65 -1.30
C LEU A 127 21.70 -5.52 0.21
N ASN A 128 22.78 -6.10 0.72
CA ASN A 128 23.12 -6.07 2.15
C ASN A 128 23.41 -4.64 2.66
N LYS A 129 23.95 -3.77 1.82
CA LYS A 129 24.18 -2.35 2.11
C LYS A 129 22.93 -1.47 1.91
N SER A 130 21.87 -2.03 1.37
CA SER A 130 20.61 -1.30 1.12
C SER A 130 19.78 -1.14 2.38
N PHE A 131 18.93 -0.13 2.39
CA PHE A 131 17.96 0.11 3.44
C PHE A 131 16.56 0.21 2.83
N ASN A 132 15.64 -0.57 3.33
CA ASN A 132 14.25 -0.56 2.88
C ASN A 132 13.36 0.18 3.87
N ILE A 133 12.49 1.04 3.36
CA ILE A 133 11.41 1.68 4.11
C ILE A 133 10.10 1.19 3.50
N SER A 134 9.35 0.42 4.29
CA SER A 134 7.98 0.06 3.96
C SER A 134 7.04 1.11 4.52
N MET A 135 6.12 1.59 3.69
CA MET A 135 5.16 2.62 4.07
C MET A 135 3.74 2.10 3.88
N ASP A 136 2.96 2.22 4.94
CA ASP A 136 1.60 1.70 5.01
C ASP A 136 0.76 2.56 5.96
N GLY A 137 -0.56 2.62 5.78
CA GLY A 137 -1.47 3.36 6.65
C GLY A 137 -1.38 2.91 8.11
N ALA A 138 -1.60 3.81 9.04
CA ALA A 138 -1.73 3.50 10.47
C ALA A 138 -3.09 3.96 10.97
N HIS A 139 -3.75 3.10 11.76
CA HIS A 139 -5.02 3.46 12.39
C HIS A 139 -4.81 4.56 13.45
N GLY A 140 -5.51 5.68 13.30
CA GLY A 140 -5.68 6.62 14.41
C GLY A 140 -6.54 6.00 15.51
N THR A 141 -6.36 6.44 16.75
CA THR A 141 -7.19 6.00 17.87
C THR A 141 -8.64 6.46 17.64
N HIS A 142 -9.54 5.50 17.53
CA HIS A 142 -10.95 5.79 17.34
C HIS A 142 -11.65 5.95 18.71
N PRO A 143 -12.29 7.09 19.01
CA PRO A 143 -12.85 7.35 20.32
C PRO A 143 -13.98 6.39 20.74
N GLY A 144 -14.67 5.79 19.78
CA GLY A 144 -15.69 4.77 20.03
C GLY A 144 -15.16 3.35 20.20
N TYR A 145 -13.85 3.10 20.02
CA TYR A 145 -13.21 1.79 20.09
C TYR A 145 -11.83 1.88 20.73
N ILE A 146 -11.71 2.64 21.80
CA ILE A 146 -10.43 2.88 22.51
C ILE A 146 -9.81 1.56 22.98
N GLU A 147 -10.62 0.59 23.35
CA GLU A 147 -10.19 -0.73 23.82
C GLU A 147 -9.48 -1.58 22.76
N LYS A 148 -9.56 -1.19 21.49
CA LYS A 148 -8.85 -1.86 20.39
C LYS A 148 -7.45 -1.31 20.13
N HIS A 149 -7.06 -0.27 20.86
CA HIS A 149 -5.77 0.38 20.76
C HIS A 149 -4.89 0.07 21.96
N ASP A 150 -3.57 0.14 21.75
CA ASP A 150 -2.62 0.04 22.86
C ASP A 150 -2.84 1.21 23.83
N PRO A 151 -3.09 0.96 25.11
CA PRO A 151 -3.35 2.03 26.09
C PRO A 151 -2.16 2.96 26.31
N ASN A 152 -0.94 2.51 26.01
CA ASN A 152 0.30 3.28 26.21
C ASN A 152 0.71 4.06 24.94
N TYR A 153 0.18 3.72 23.76
CA TYR A 153 0.59 4.30 22.49
C TYR A 153 -0.62 4.64 21.63
N GLN A 154 -1.33 5.69 22.04
CA GLN A 154 -2.48 6.18 21.28
C GLN A 154 -2.01 7.07 20.13
N ILE A 155 -2.39 6.69 18.91
CA ILE A 155 -2.05 7.41 17.68
C ILE A 155 -3.15 8.45 17.41
N ALA A 156 -2.75 9.72 17.31
CA ALA A 156 -3.67 10.81 16.95
C ALA A 156 -3.43 11.24 15.49
N LEU A 157 -4.52 11.47 14.76
CA LEU A 157 -4.45 12.00 13.40
C LEU A 157 -3.77 13.38 13.39
N GLY A 158 -2.97 13.66 12.36
CA GLY A 158 -2.28 14.93 12.20
C GLY A 158 -1.10 15.17 13.15
N LYS A 159 -0.64 14.15 13.89
CA LYS A 159 0.47 14.27 14.87
C LYS A 159 1.79 13.65 14.38
N GLY A 160 1.95 13.50 13.09
CA GLY A 160 3.18 13.01 12.49
C GLY A 160 3.10 11.56 12.03
N ILE A 161 4.26 10.97 11.77
CA ILE A 161 4.38 9.60 11.27
C ILE A 161 4.39 8.59 12.42
N THR A 162 3.90 7.40 12.14
CA THR A 162 3.92 6.28 13.08
C THR A 162 4.95 5.26 12.64
N ILE A 163 5.88 4.89 13.53
CA ILE A 163 6.82 3.79 13.30
C ILE A 163 6.19 2.52 13.87
N LYS A 164 5.79 1.62 12.99
CA LYS A 164 5.17 0.35 13.38
C LYS A 164 6.23 -0.66 13.82
N SER A 165 6.01 -1.31 14.95
CA SER A 165 6.81 -2.44 15.42
C SER A 165 5.90 -3.53 16.00
N ASN A 166 6.36 -4.76 15.96
CA ASN A 166 5.59 -5.91 16.47
C ASN A 166 6.55 -6.97 17.02
N ALA A 167 6.22 -7.52 18.19
CA ALA A 167 7.04 -8.56 18.85
C ALA A 167 7.21 -9.83 17.99
N ASN A 168 6.24 -10.14 17.14
CA ASN A 168 6.29 -11.28 16.22
C ASN A 168 6.95 -10.93 14.88
N PHE A 169 7.56 -9.75 14.76
CA PHE A 169 8.20 -9.24 13.53
C PHE A 169 7.29 -9.26 12.29
N LYS A 170 5.98 -9.13 12.46
CA LYS A 170 5.06 -8.90 11.34
C LYS A 170 5.36 -7.57 10.63
N TYR A 171 5.90 -6.60 11.37
CA TYR A 171 6.61 -5.44 10.82
C TYR A 171 8.10 -5.71 11.01
N ALA A 172 8.88 -5.63 9.93
CA ALA A 172 10.31 -5.93 9.96
C ALA A 172 11.17 -4.79 10.59
N THR A 173 10.57 -3.98 11.46
CA THR A 173 11.24 -2.84 12.11
C THR A 173 12.16 -3.35 13.21
N THR A 174 13.47 -3.27 12.98
CA THR A 174 14.50 -3.57 13.97
C THR A 174 14.83 -2.33 14.81
N ALA A 175 15.54 -2.52 15.93
CA ALA A 175 16.03 -1.40 16.74
C ALA A 175 16.91 -0.42 15.93
N ASN A 176 17.73 -0.93 15.00
CA ASN A 176 18.54 -0.10 14.09
C ASN A 176 17.65 0.69 13.12
N GLY A 177 16.66 0.05 12.51
CA GLY A 177 15.69 0.73 11.63
C GLY A 177 14.92 1.82 12.36
N TYR A 178 14.42 1.51 13.55
CA TYR A 178 13.74 2.47 14.43
C TYR A 178 14.64 3.67 14.75
N ALA A 179 15.88 3.43 15.19
CA ALA A 179 16.82 4.49 15.55
C ALA A 179 17.13 5.42 14.35
N LYS A 180 17.30 4.87 13.16
CA LYS A 180 17.51 5.66 11.92
C LYS A 180 16.34 6.58 11.64
N LEU A 181 15.11 6.06 11.67
CA LEU A 181 13.91 6.87 11.42
C LEU A 181 13.70 7.92 12.50
N LYS A 182 13.90 7.57 13.77
CA LYS A 182 13.83 8.52 14.89
C LYS A 182 14.83 9.65 14.75
N LEU A 183 16.08 9.36 14.40
CA LEU A 183 17.08 10.38 14.15
C LEU A 183 16.72 11.31 12.99
N LEU A 184 16.13 10.77 11.91
CA LEU A 184 15.65 11.57 10.80
C LEU A 184 14.51 12.49 11.23
N ALA A 185 13.54 11.97 11.97
CA ALA A 185 12.43 12.75 12.50
C ALA A 185 12.93 13.91 13.40
N MET A 186 13.80 13.60 14.35
CA MET A 186 14.40 14.62 15.24
C MET A 186 15.17 15.71 14.47
N LYS A 187 15.91 15.36 13.43
CA LYS A 187 16.65 16.32 12.58
C LYS A 187 15.76 17.26 11.79
N ASN A 188 14.54 16.82 11.51
CA ASN A 188 13.56 17.57 10.69
C ASN A 188 12.38 18.11 11.50
N ASN A 189 12.43 18.00 12.83
CA ASN A 189 11.38 18.45 13.75
C ASN A 189 9.99 17.85 13.45
N ILE A 190 9.96 16.56 13.11
CA ILE A 190 8.76 15.75 12.88
C ILE A 190 8.66 14.60 13.88
#